data_169fcbb146054f210e942cda42fa75ae
#
_entry.id   169fcbb146054f210e942cda42fa75ae
#
_cell.length_a   1.000
_cell.length_b   1.000
_cell.length_c   1.000
_cell.angle_alpha   90.00
_cell.angle_beta   90.00
_cell.angle_gamma   90.00
#
_symmetry.space_group_name_H-M   'P 1'
#
loop_
_entity.id
_entity.type
_entity.pdbx_description
1 polymer ?
#
loop_
_entity_poly.entity_id
_entity_poly.type
_entity_poly.pdbx_seq_one_letter_code
_entity_poly.pdbx_strand_id
1 'polypeptide(L)'
;MSMNNYKKVIGIISLKGGVGKTSSVANLGAALAEFGKKVLVVDANFSAPNLGLHLGLPNPEITLHDVLLNRASINEAIYEHGAGFHLIPGAYISRKVDPFKLKDKIRHLKDYYDIILIDSSPNLNDEMLSTMMASDMLLVVTSPDYPTLSATLRAVRLAKQKKTPISGLILNRVRNKKFELSITIILF
;
A
#
# COMPACT_ATOMS: atom_id res chain seq x y z
N MET A 1 -27.27 3.92 15.23
CA MET A 1 -26.70 4.05 13.88
C MET A 1 -25.82 2.85 13.63
N SER A 2 -26.22 1.92 12.76
CA SER A 2 -25.39 0.78 12.39
C SER A 2 -24.14 1.32 11.70
N MET A 3 -22.96 1.14 12.28
CA MET A 3 -21.70 1.38 11.59
C MET A 3 -21.66 0.44 10.39
N ASN A 4 -21.91 1.00 9.23
CA ASN A 4 -21.83 0.30 7.96
C ASN A 4 -20.43 -0.29 7.86
N ASN A 5 -20.34 -1.60 7.94
CA ASN A 5 -19.09 -2.37 8.00
C ASN A 5 -18.46 -2.38 6.60
N TYR A 6 -17.96 -1.23 6.13
CA TYR A 6 -17.33 -1.09 4.82
C TYR A 6 -15.93 -1.68 4.87
N LYS A 7 -15.86 -2.98 4.61
CA LYS A 7 -14.58 -3.66 4.37
C LYS A 7 -13.93 -3.09 3.11
N LYS A 8 -12.71 -2.58 3.21
CA LYS A 8 -12.04 -1.84 2.13
C LYS A 8 -10.62 -2.33 1.88
N VAL A 9 -10.27 -2.41 0.61
CA VAL A 9 -8.89 -2.51 0.15
C VAL A 9 -8.42 -1.12 -0.24
N ILE A 10 -7.38 -0.62 0.41
CA ILE A 10 -6.82 0.71 0.20
C ILE A 10 -5.41 0.57 -0.34
N GLY A 11 -5.18 0.98 -1.58
CA GLY A 11 -3.85 1.04 -2.16
C GLY A 11 -3.14 2.32 -1.74
N ILE A 12 -1.93 2.19 -1.19
CA ILE A 12 -1.07 3.32 -0.86
C ILE A 12 -0.04 3.46 -1.96
N ILE A 13 -0.10 4.55 -2.72
CA ILE A 13 0.73 4.76 -3.91
C ILE A 13 1.58 6.02 -3.80
N SER A 14 2.71 6.03 -4.49
CA SER A 14 3.53 7.22 -4.72
C SER A 14 4.37 7.00 -5.97
N LEU A 15 4.60 8.04 -6.80
CA LEU A 15 5.48 7.96 -7.98
C LEU A 15 6.88 8.50 -7.71
N LYS A 16 7.25 8.69 -6.45
CA LYS A 16 8.60 9.06 -6.04
C LYS A 16 9.04 8.18 -4.88
N GLY A 17 10.22 7.58 -5.01
CA GLY A 17 10.84 6.82 -3.94
C GLY A 17 11.17 7.70 -2.74
N GLY A 18 11.14 7.11 -1.54
CA GLY A 18 11.55 7.80 -0.33
C GLY A 18 10.61 8.87 0.23
N VAL A 19 9.41 9.06 -0.30
CA VAL A 19 8.42 10.02 0.28
C VAL A 19 7.78 9.53 1.57
N GLY A 20 8.06 8.28 1.99
CA GLY A 20 7.53 7.69 3.23
C GLY A 20 6.29 6.84 3.04
N LYS A 21 6.06 6.28 1.84
CA LYS A 21 4.92 5.42 1.54
C LYS A 21 4.85 4.21 2.48
N THR A 22 5.88 3.38 2.54
CA THR A 22 5.96 2.20 3.42
C THR A 22 5.80 2.56 4.90
N SER A 23 6.44 3.66 5.35
CA SER A 23 6.26 4.15 6.72
C SER A 23 4.82 4.59 7.00
N SER A 24 4.16 5.23 6.01
CA SER A 24 2.74 5.60 6.14
C SER A 24 1.85 4.37 6.23
N VAL A 25 2.12 3.32 5.44
CA VAL A 25 1.39 2.05 5.49
C VAL A 25 1.52 1.39 6.87
N ALA A 26 2.74 1.25 7.38
CA ALA A 26 3.04 0.64 8.68
C ALA A 26 2.34 1.37 9.82
N ASN A 27 2.49 2.72 9.88
CA ASN A 27 1.88 3.53 10.94
C ASN A 27 0.36 3.59 10.85
N LEU A 28 -0.20 3.64 9.63
CA LEU A 28 -1.65 3.60 9.44
C LEU A 28 -2.22 2.23 9.86
N GLY A 29 -1.51 1.14 9.53
CA GLY A 29 -1.87 -0.21 9.98
C GLY A 29 -1.93 -0.32 11.50
N ALA A 30 -0.90 0.16 12.19
CA ALA A 30 -0.84 0.18 13.65
C ALA A 30 -1.95 1.05 14.27
N ALA A 31 -2.13 2.27 13.79
CA ALA A 31 -3.16 3.17 14.30
C ALA A 31 -4.57 2.61 14.12
N LEU A 32 -4.89 2.03 12.96
CA LEU A 32 -6.19 1.42 12.72
C LEU A 32 -6.43 0.19 13.62
N ALA A 33 -5.40 -0.62 13.88
CA ALA A 33 -5.48 -1.74 14.81
C ALA A 33 -5.74 -1.25 16.25
N GLU A 34 -5.08 -0.17 16.67
CA GLU A 34 -5.33 0.48 17.97
C GLU A 34 -6.78 0.97 18.11
N PHE A 35 -7.39 1.41 17.01
CA PHE A 35 -8.83 1.73 16.96
C PHE A 35 -9.75 0.49 16.87
N GLY A 36 -9.22 -0.71 17.09
CA GLY A 36 -9.99 -1.95 17.13
C GLY A 36 -10.39 -2.49 15.76
N LYS A 37 -9.75 -2.06 14.66
CA LYS A 37 -9.99 -2.60 13.32
C LYS A 37 -9.15 -3.84 13.08
N LYS A 38 -9.72 -4.84 12.40
CA LYS A 38 -8.98 -5.97 11.86
C LYS A 38 -8.27 -5.52 10.58
N VAL A 39 -6.95 -5.33 10.66
CA VAL A 39 -6.14 -4.76 9.58
C VAL A 39 -5.18 -5.79 9.02
N LEU A 40 -5.09 -5.86 7.70
CA LEU A 40 -4.07 -6.59 6.97
C LEU A 40 -3.22 -5.60 6.17
N VAL A 41 -1.91 -5.73 6.26
CA VAL A 41 -0.95 -4.95 5.46
C VAL A 41 -0.25 -5.88 4.46
N VAL A 42 -0.16 -5.48 3.19
CA VAL A 42 0.34 -6.32 2.10
C VAL A 42 1.47 -5.61 1.37
N ASP A 43 2.63 -6.26 1.26
CA ASP A 43 3.77 -5.76 0.46
C ASP A 43 3.62 -6.14 -1.01
N ALA A 44 3.16 -5.21 -1.83
CA ALA A 44 3.01 -5.37 -3.28
C ALA A 44 4.12 -4.66 -4.09
N ASN A 45 5.24 -4.31 -3.45
CA ASN A 45 6.46 -3.87 -4.11
C ASN A 45 7.31 -5.09 -4.49
N PHE A 46 6.90 -5.81 -5.53
CA PHE A 46 7.47 -7.12 -5.87
C PHE A 46 8.94 -7.05 -6.30
N SER A 47 9.37 -5.95 -6.91
CA SER A 47 10.75 -5.77 -7.35
C SER A 47 11.73 -5.47 -6.21
N ALA A 48 11.25 -4.79 -5.16
CA ALA A 48 12.07 -4.35 -4.02
C ALA A 48 11.25 -4.34 -2.72
N PRO A 49 10.80 -5.51 -2.25
CA PRO A 49 10.00 -5.62 -1.03
C PRO A 49 10.81 -5.17 0.18
N ASN A 50 10.20 -4.37 1.05
CA ASN A 50 10.87 -3.87 2.24
C ASN A 50 9.95 -3.70 3.45
N LEU A 51 8.66 -3.92 3.29
CA LEU A 51 7.68 -3.75 4.37
C LEU A 51 7.93 -4.72 5.52
N GLY A 52 8.26 -5.98 5.22
CA GLY A 52 8.62 -6.98 6.24
C GLY A 52 9.85 -6.55 7.05
N LEU A 53 10.91 -6.05 6.39
CA LEU A 53 12.09 -5.51 7.09
C LEU A 53 11.73 -4.33 7.98
N HIS A 54 10.88 -3.42 7.50
CA HIS A 54 10.41 -2.25 8.24
C HIS A 54 9.64 -2.64 9.51
N LEU A 55 8.97 -3.78 9.47
CA LEU A 55 8.13 -4.31 10.55
C LEU A 55 8.80 -5.42 11.36
N GLY A 56 10.12 -5.58 11.26
CA GLY A 56 10.88 -6.52 12.08
C GLY A 56 10.69 -7.99 11.71
N LEU A 57 10.26 -8.28 10.48
CA LEU A 57 10.15 -9.63 9.91
C LEU A 57 11.23 -9.84 8.81
N PRO A 58 12.51 -10.07 9.18
CA PRO A 58 13.60 -10.10 8.21
C PRO A 58 13.65 -11.37 7.35
N ASN A 59 13.12 -12.48 7.83
CA ASN A 59 13.20 -13.78 7.15
C ASN A 59 11.86 -14.50 7.16
N PRO A 60 10.84 -14.02 6.40
CA PRO A 60 9.57 -14.73 6.29
C PRO A 60 9.77 -16.05 5.52
N GLU A 61 9.22 -17.15 6.04
CA GLU A 61 9.27 -18.46 5.38
C GLU A 61 8.42 -18.48 4.11
N ILE A 62 7.23 -17.94 4.19
CA ILE A 62 6.25 -17.86 3.08
C ILE A 62 5.93 -16.39 2.80
N THR A 63 5.92 -16.04 1.53
CA THR A 63 5.78 -14.66 1.08
C THR A 63 4.64 -14.50 0.07
N LEU A 64 4.25 -13.28 -0.22
CA LEU A 64 3.30 -13.00 -1.28
C LEU A 64 3.78 -13.54 -2.65
N HIS A 65 5.09 -13.59 -2.89
CA HIS A 65 5.64 -14.18 -4.11
C HIS A 65 5.32 -15.67 -4.22
N ASP A 66 5.42 -16.42 -3.13
CA ASP A 66 5.09 -17.85 -3.11
C ASP A 66 3.61 -18.09 -3.40
N VAL A 67 2.75 -17.22 -2.88
CA VAL A 67 1.30 -17.22 -3.16
C VAL A 67 1.00 -16.94 -4.62
N LEU A 68 1.65 -15.93 -5.22
CA LEU A 68 1.45 -15.56 -6.63
C LEU A 68 1.98 -16.64 -7.59
N LEU A 69 2.99 -17.39 -7.17
CA LEU A 69 3.54 -18.54 -7.88
C LEU A 69 2.75 -19.85 -7.64
N ASN A 70 1.65 -19.80 -6.84
CA ASN A 70 0.84 -20.95 -6.42
C ASN A 70 1.67 -22.04 -5.68
N ARG A 71 2.69 -21.63 -4.92
CA ARG A 71 3.53 -22.51 -4.07
C ARG A 71 3.00 -22.63 -2.66
N ALA A 72 2.20 -21.66 -2.23
CA ALA A 72 1.57 -21.59 -0.93
C ALA A 72 0.16 -20.98 -1.01
N SER A 73 -0.67 -21.26 -0.05
CA SER A 73 -1.94 -20.55 0.14
C SER A 73 -1.69 -19.16 0.72
N ILE A 74 -2.62 -18.22 0.51
CA ILE A 74 -2.45 -16.87 1.06
C ILE A 74 -2.48 -16.85 2.59
N ASN A 75 -3.21 -17.78 3.21
CA ASN A 75 -3.30 -17.87 4.66
C ASN A 75 -1.96 -18.24 5.31
N GLU A 76 -1.13 -19.02 4.62
CA GLU A 76 0.21 -19.39 5.10
C GLU A 76 1.20 -18.22 5.05
N ALA A 77 0.92 -17.19 4.25
CA ALA A 77 1.73 -15.99 4.12
C ALA A 77 1.32 -14.86 5.09
N ILE A 78 0.33 -15.09 5.97
CA ILE A 78 -0.16 -14.10 6.94
C ILE A 78 0.61 -14.25 8.24
N TYR A 79 1.26 -13.17 8.67
CA TYR A 79 2.00 -13.07 9.93
C TYR A 79 1.31 -12.06 10.86
N GLU A 80 1.27 -12.36 12.15
CA GLU A 80 0.81 -11.43 13.17
C GLU A 80 1.93 -10.44 13.52
N HIS A 81 1.58 -9.18 13.66
CA HIS A 81 2.51 -8.13 14.11
C HIS A 81 2.15 -7.65 15.51
N GLY A 82 3.16 -7.40 16.35
CA GLY A 82 2.98 -6.99 17.75
C GLY A 82 2.17 -5.71 17.97
N ALA A 83 1.98 -4.88 16.94
CA ALA A 83 1.09 -3.72 16.97
C ALA A 83 -0.38 -4.03 16.65
N GLY A 84 -0.77 -5.32 16.63
CA GLY A 84 -2.16 -5.75 16.53
C GLY A 84 -2.75 -5.84 15.12
N PHE A 85 -1.94 -5.74 14.07
CA PHE A 85 -2.35 -5.97 12.68
C PHE A 85 -1.64 -7.20 12.09
N HIS A 86 -2.12 -7.68 10.96
CA HIS A 86 -1.50 -8.77 10.21
C HIS A 86 -0.71 -8.24 9.01
N LEU A 87 0.31 -9.00 8.58
CA LEU A 87 1.22 -8.65 7.49
C LEU A 87 1.36 -9.81 6.50
N ILE A 88 1.30 -9.51 5.19
CA ILE A 88 1.79 -10.39 4.13
C ILE A 88 3.05 -9.76 3.54
N PRO A 89 4.25 -10.33 3.80
CA PRO A 89 5.52 -9.80 3.31
C PRO A 89 5.78 -10.18 1.85
N GLY A 90 6.63 -9.39 1.17
CA GLY A 90 7.24 -9.76 -0.10
C GLY A 90 8.53 -10.55 0.10
N ALA A 91 8.98 -11.29 -0.93
CA ALA A 91 10.24 -12.05 -0.91
C ALA A 91 11.44 -11.13 -1.21
N TYR A 92 12.47 -11.17 -0.36
CA TYR A 92 13.69 -10.36 -0.56
C TYR A 92 14.57 -10.86 -1.71
N ILE A 93 14.44 -12.14 -2.09
CA ILE A 93 15.10 -12.68 -3.27
C ILE A 93 14.16 -12.45 -4.45
N SER A 94 14.63 -11.69 -5.44
CA SER A 94 13.85 -11.36 -6.64
C SER A 94 13.37 -12.63 -7.35
N ARG A 95 12.05 -12.76 -7.44
CA ARG A 95 11.36 -13.80 -8.21
C ARG A 95 10.35 -13.11 -9.12
N LYS A 96 10.42 -13.41 -10.40
CA LYS A 96 9.46 -12.85 -11.35
C LYS A 96 8.09 -13.44 -11.07
N VAL A 97 7.13 -12.57 -10.78
CA VAL A 97 5.72 -12.92 -10.55
C VAL A 97 4.84 -12.14 -11.51
N ASP A 98 3.62 -12.62 -11.72
CA ASP A 98 2.57 -11.86 -12.39
C ASP A 98 1.83 -11.01 -11.35
N PRO A 99 2.06 -9.67 -11.31
CA PRO A 99 1.46 -8.81 -10.32
C PRO A 99 -0.07 -8.72 -10.43
N PHE A 100 -0.63 -8.96 -11.62
CA PHE A 100 -2.08 -8.85 -11.84
C PHE A 100 -2.89 -9.95 -11.15
N LYS A 101 -2.25 -11.03 -10.69
CA LYS A 101 -2.88 -12.05 -9.84
C LYS A 101 -3.20 -11.55 -8.42
N LEU A 102 -2.61 -10.42 -7.99
CA LEU A 102 -2.79 -9.86 -6.63
C LEU A 102 -4.27 -9.73 -6.26
N LYS A 103 -5.07 -9.12 -7.13
CA LYS A 103 -6.51 -8.88 -6.89
C LYS A 103 -7.26 -10.16 -6.52
N ASP A 104 -7.07 -11.21 -7.29
CA ASP A 104 -7.78 -12.48 -7.08
C ASP A 104 -7.31 -13.17 -5.80
N LYS A 105 -6.02 -13.06 -5.49
CA LYS A 105 -5.43 -13.67 -4.28
C LYS A 105 -5.92 -13.02 -2.99
N ILE A 106 -6.11 -11.69 -2.95
CA ILE A 106 -6.53 -10.98 -1.74
C ILE A 106 -8.06 -10.81 -1.62
N ARG A 107 -8.82 -11.05 -2.69
CA ARG A 107 -10.25 -10.73 -2.75
C ARG A 107 -11.06 -11.31 -1.59
N HIS A 108 -10.86 -12.59 -1.26
CA HIS A 108 -11.61 -13.27 -0.21
C HIS A 108 -11.18 -12.85 1.21
N LEU A 109 -10.00 -12.23 1.37
CA LEU A 109 -9.55 -11.73 2.66
C LEU A 109 -10.41 -10.55 3.15
N LYS A 110 -11.16 -9.89 2.26
CA LYS A 110 -12.16 -8.89 2.64
C LYS A 110 -13.25 -9.44 3.58
N ASP A 111 -13.44 -10.76 3.63
CA ASP A 111 -14.40 -11.38 4.55
C ASP A 111 -13.89 -11.40 5.99
N TYR A 112 -12.58 -11.34 6.19
CA TYR A 112 -11.90 -11.47 7.48
C TYR A 112 -11.36 -10.17 8.04
N TYR A 113 -11.05 -9.17 7.18
CA TYR A 113 -10.45 -7.89 7.57
C TYR A 113 -11.40 -6.72 7.29
N ASP A 114 -11.40 -5.75 8.20
CA ASP A 114 -12.11 -4.48 8.00
C ASP A 114 -11.39 -3.63 6.96
N ILE A 115 -10.04 -3.63 7.02
CA ILE A 115 -9.19 -2.84 6.14
C ILE A 115 -7.99 -3.67 5.68
N ILE A 116 -7.75 -3.66 4.37
CA ILE A 116 -6.53 -4.19 3.76
C ILE A 116 -5.75 -3.02 3.17
N LEU A 117 -4.53 -2.79 3.65
CA LEU A 117 -3.61 -1.77 3.13
C LEU A 117 -2.60 -2.42 2.20
N ILE A 118 -2.44 -1.91 0.99
CA ILE A 118 -1.46 -2.42 0.02
C ILE A 118 -0.34 -1.39 -0.15
N ASP A 119 0.90 -1.77 0.19
CA ASP A 119 2.11 -0.98 -0.07
C ASP A 119 2.58 -1.23 -1.51
N SER A 120 2.46 -0.23 -2.39
CA SER A 120 2.78 -0.37 -3.82
C SER A 120 4.27 -0.19 -4.12
N SER A 121 4.68 -0.53 -5.34
CA SER A 121 5.94 -0.06 -5.93
C SER A 121 5.95 1.48 -6.06
N PRO A 122 7.12 2.15 -5.95
CA PRO A 122 7.25 3.59 -6.18
C PRO A 122 7.32 3.97 -7.67
N ASN A 123 7.29 3.00 -8.57
CA ASN A 123 7.43 3.21 -10.01
C ASN A 123 6.09 3.01 -10.74
N LEU A 124 5.93 3.74 -11.86
CA LEU A 124 4.80 3.55 -12.76
C LEU A 124 5.03 2.30 -13.61
N ASN A 125 4.73 1.15 -13.05
CA ASN A 125 4.92 -0.18 -13.62
C ASN A 125 3.70 -1.07 -13.36
N ASP A 126 3.76 -2.32 -13.80
CA ASP A 126 2.68 -3.30 -13.62
C ASP A 126 2.35 -3.57 -12.14
N GLU A 127 3.32 -3.44 -11.23
CA GLU A 127 3.11 -3.60 -9.79
C GLU A 127 2.19 -2.52 -9.24
N MET A 128 2.44 -1.26 -9.60
CA MET A 128 1.56 -0.14 -9.22
C MET A 128 0.18 -0.29 -9.86
N LEU A 129 0.12 -0.69 -11.14
CA LEU A 129 -1.16 -0.93 -11.82
C LEU A 129 -1.96 -2.04 -11.13
N SER A 130 -1.30 -3.13 -10.75
CA SER A 130 -1.94 -4.24 -10.03
C SER A 130 -2.49 -3.80 -8.67
N THR A 131 -1.74 -2.97 -7.94
CA THR A 131 -2.20 -2.37 -6.69
C THR A 131 -3.45 -1.52 -6.91
N MET A 132 -3.46 -0.64 -7.93
CA MET A 132 -4.64 0.16 -8.26
C MET A 132 -5.85 -0.72 -8.58
N MET A 133 -5.67 -1.77 -9.37
CA MET A 133 -6.75 -2.69 -9.78
C MET A 133 -7.25 -3.58 -8.64
N ALA A 134 -6.42 -3.85 -7.65
CA ALA A 134 -6.78 -4.64 -6.48
C ALA A 134 -7.48 -3.81 -5.39
N SER A 135 -7.43 -2.47 -5.50
CA SER A 135 -7.92 -1.55 -4.47
C SER A 135 -9.33 -1.03 -4.76
N ASP A 136 -10.11 -0.82 -3.71
CA ASP A 136 -11.40 -0.13 -3.77
C ASP A 136 -11.19 1.39 -3.84
N MET A 137 -10.09 1.89 -3.26
CA MET A 137 -9.69 3.30 -3.25
C MET A 137 -8.19 3.44 -3.04
N LEU A 138 -7.67 4.63 -3.34
CA LEU A 138 -6.24 4.94 -3.22
C LEU A 138 -6.01 6.11 -2.25
N LEU A 139 -4.91 6.03 -1.51
CA LEU A 139 -4.27 7.16 -0.86
C LEU A 139 -2.93 7.42 -1.55
N VAL A 140 -2.65 8.67 -1.86
CA VAL A 140 -1.40 9.07 -2.53
C VAL A 140 -0.48 9.72 -1.51
N VAL A 141 0.70 9.13 -1.29
CA VAL A 141 1.74 9.74 -0.43
C VAL A 141 2.61 10.66 -1.27
N THR A 142 2.77 11.90 -0.84
CA THR A 142 3.50 12.95 -1.52
C THR A 142 4.33 13.79 -0.56
N SER A 143 5.24 14.60 -1.07
CA SER A 143 6.00 15.60 -0.31
C SER A 143 5.84 16.99 -0.96
N PRO A 144 6.03 18.10 -0.20
CA PRO A 144 5.73 19.46 -0.67
C PRO A 144 6.85 20.02 -1.56
N ASP A 145 7.19 19.30 -2.64
CA ASP A 145 8.16 19.74 -3.64
C ASP A 145 7.64 19.57 -5.06
N TYR A 146 8.08 20.44 -6.00
CA TYR A 146 7.63 20.44 -7.39
C TYR A 146 7.82 19.12 -8.13
N PRO A 147 8.98 18.42 -8.03
CA PRO A 147 9.16 17.13 -8.69
C PRO A 147 8.15 16.09 -8.21
N THR A 148 7.85 16.06 -6.91
CA THR A 148 6.89 15.12 -6.32
C THR A 148 5.46 15.48 -6.73
N LEU A 149 5.10 16.77 -6.79
CA LEU A 149 3.79 17.20 -7.28
C LEU A 149 3.55 16.73 -8.72
N SER A 150 4.52 16.93 -9.62
CA SER A 150 4.42 16.47 -11.01
C SER A 150 4.21 14.96 -11.11
N ALA A 151 4.94 14.18 -10.28
CA ALA A 151 4.76 12.73 -10.19
C ALA A 151 3.37 12.36 -9.65
N THR A 152 2.89 13.07 -8.62
CA THR A 152 1.56 12.87 -8.04
C THR A 152 0.45 13.08 -9.07
N LEU A 153 0.54 14.13 -9.88
CA LEU A 153 -0.44 14.41 -10.94
C LEU A 153 -0.49 13.28 -11.99
N ARG A 154 0.64 12.64 -12.31
CA ARG A 154 0.66 11.46 -13.19
C ARG A 154 -0.06 10.27 -12.55
N ALA A 155 0.17 10.01 -11.26
CA ALA A 155 -0.54 8.96 -10.52
C ALA A 155 -2.06 9.19 -10.51
N VAL A 156 -2.49 10.44 -10.29
CA VAL A 156 -3.92 10.84 -10.32
C VAL A 156 -4.54 10.57 -11.69
N ARG A 157 -3.86 10.97 -12.78
CA ARG A 157 -4.35 10.72 -14.15
C ARG A 157 -4.51 9.22 -14.42
N LEU A 158 -3.53 8.42 -14.02
CA LEU A 158 -3.58 6.98 -14.20
C LEU A 158 -4.70 6.33 -13.39
N ALA A 159 -4.86 6.70 -12.13
CA ALA A 159 -5.94 6.22 -11.28
C ALA A 159 -7.33 6.50 -11.89
N LYS A 160 -7.51 7.72 -12.46
CA LYS A 160 -8.73 8.07 -13.21
C LYS A 160 -8.95 7.16 -14.41
N GLN A 161 -7.91 6.86 -15.19
CA GLN A 161 -8.01 5.94 -16.34
C GLN A 161 -8.38 4.51 -15.90
N LYS A 162 -7.86 4.07 -14.76
CA LYS A 162 -8.16 2.74 -14.17
C LYS A 162 -9.48 2.72 -13.40
N LYS A 163 -10.20 3.85 -13.29
CA LYS A 163 -11.46 4.01 -12.56
C LYS A 163 -11.35 3.65 -11.08
N THR A 164 -10.16 3.78 -10.50
CA THR A 164 -9.94 3.59 -9.06
C THR A 164 -9.95 4.96 -8.37
N PRO A 165 -10.89 5.23 -7.45
CA PRO A 165 -11.02 6.54 -6.82
C PRO A 165 -9.83 6.84 -5.91
N ILE A 166 -9.38 8.10 -5.91
CA ILE A 166 -8.42 8.61 -4.94
C ILE A 166 -9.22 9.25 -3.81
N SER A 167 -9.07 8.72 -2.59
CA SER A 167 -9.78 9.18 -1.40
C SER A 167 -9.07 10.29 -0.66
N GLY A 168 -7.76 10.47 -0.91
CA GLY A 168 -7.00 11.52 -0.26
C GLY A 168 -5.52 11.52 -0.59
N LEU A 169 -4.84 12.57 -0.10
CA LEU A 169 -3.40 12.73 -0.15
C LEU A 169 -2.83 12.68 1.26
N ILE A 170 -1.72 11.99 1.43
CA ILE A 170 -0.89 12.04 2.63
C ILE A 170 0.31 12.92 2.32
N LEU A 171 0.28 14.17 2.82
CA LEU A 171 1.40 15.09 2.68
C LEU A 171 2.41 14.83 3.78
N ASN A 172 3.54 14.21 3.41
CA ASN A 172 4.62 13.87 4.32
C ASN A 172 5.84 14.79 4.14
N ARG A 173 6.74 14.77 5.12
CA ARG A 173 8.00 15.57 5.12
C ARG A 173 7.80 17.08 5.04
N VAL A 174 6.69 17.60 5.55
CA VAL A 174 6.43 19.02 5.67
C VAL A 174 7.39 19.61 6.73
N ARG A 175 8.19 20.61 6.35
CA ARG A 175 9.19 21.26 7.21
C ARG A 175 9.00 22.77 7.31
N ASN A 176 7.96 23.31 6.66
CA ASN A 176 7.65 24.74 6.57
C ASN A 176 8.84 25.59 6.06
N LYS A 177 9.57 25.06 5.09
CA LYS A 177 10.68 25.75 4.42
C LYS A 177 10.18 26.62 3.27
N LYS A 178 10.87 27.75 2.99
CA LYS A 178 10.50 28.69 1.92
C LYS A 178 10.39 28.07 0.51
N PHE A 179 11.05 26.94 0.28
CA PHE A 179 11.02 26.21 -1.00
C PHE A 179 9.94 25.13 -1.07
N GLU A 180 9.18 24.93 0.01
CA GLU A 180 8.06 23.99 0.01
C GLU A 180 6.84 24.61 -0.67
N LEU A 181 6.11 23.77 -1.42
CA LEU A 181 4.83 24.16 -1.98
C LEU A 181 3.81 24.39 -0.86
N SER A 182 3.01 25.43 -1.00
CA SER A 182 1.89 25.64 -0.09
C SER A 182 0.89 24.48 -0.23
N ILE A 183 0.24 24.12 0.87
CA ILE A 183 -0.80 23.09 0.88
C ILE A 183 -1.90 23.41 -0.13
N THR A 184 -2.22 24.69 -0.33
CA THR A 184 -3.21 25.15 -1.31
C THR A 184 -2.86 24.72 -2.74
N ILE A 185 -1.59 24.73 -3.14
CA ILE A 185 -1.17 24.31 -4.49
C ILE A 185 -1.27 22.80 -4.67
N ILE A 186 -1.14 22.01 -3.60
CA ILE A 186 -1.15 20.54 -3.66
C ILE A 186 -2.58 19.98 -3.71
N LEU A 187 -3.57 20.71 -3.21
CA LEU A 187 -4.97 20.29 -3.14
C LEU A 187 -5.82 20.67 -4.36
N PHE A 188 -5.28 21.40 -5.32
CA PHE A 188 -5.87 21.71 -6.62
C PHE A 188 -5.28 20.85 -7.74
#